data_1267db7cbee8b7fedb649bb8a3110c5e
#
_entry.id   1267db7cbee8b7fedb649bb8a3110c5e
#
_cell.length_a   1.000
_cell.length_b   1.000
_cell.length_c   1.000
_cell.angle_alpha   90.00
_cell.angle_beta   90.00
_cell.angle_gamma   90.00
#
_symmetry.space_group_name_H-M   'P 1'
#
loop_
_entity.id
_entity.type
_entity.pdbx_description
1 polymer ?
#
loop_
_entity_poly.entity_id
_entity_poly.type
_entity_poly.pdbx_seq_one_letter_code
_entity_poly.pdbx_strand_id
1 'polypeptide(L)'
;MRALQLMIDGGKRGVAEASLGSANVLYLALKQLEHQYLVDEGERQHTFLAIEEPEAHLHPHLQRLIYRNYLRTREESKAPPEVRSILLTTHSPNVASVAPISNVVVLRRSSGENHTVGRSLSGVEFDNEDRLDLERYIDVTRGELFFSKGVILVEGDAERFLLPTLAKLHDPDLDFDALGISVCSIGGTNFAPYVRLLGPSGLDIPFAVLTDFDPKGEEVSQEDADPDDNGVGKSFGENRVVNQIMQHLMTPTAWNGKTFKQVLTAATAHGVFLNDFTFEVDLFKADTEDEFAATIKGLTSNKKMHERFDELSADPNILDPKQFLKDIESVGKGRFAQRLASIFLAGGSDVCPPYIVSALDYMKAKLA
;
A
#
# COMPACT_ATOMS: atom_id res chain seq x y z
N MET A 1 53.62 21.67 -11.51
CA MET A 1 52.69 20.53 -11.46
C MET A 1 51.42 20.96 -12.16
N ARG A 2 50.95 20.23 -13.21
CA ARG A 2 49.60 20.45 -13.75
C ARG A 2 48.65 19.82 -12.74
N ALA A 3 47.75 20.60 -12.18
CA ALA A 3 46.69 20.07 -11.31
C ALA A 3 45.79 19.15 -12.13
N LEU A 4 45.58 17.93 -11.62
CA LEU A 4 44.57 17.04 -12.17
C LEU A 4 43.20 17.67 -11.91
N GLN A 5 42.42 17.88 -12.96
CA GLN A 5 41.07 18.40 -12.86
C GLN A 5 40.08 17.35 -13.31
N LEU A 6 39.12 17.03 -12.44
CA LEU A 6 38.04 16.13 -12.78
C LEU A 6 37.01 16.87 -13.61
N MET A 7 36.69 16.28 -14.79
CA MET A 7 35.73 16.83 -15.76
C MET A 7 34.51 15.89 -15.87
N ILE A 8 33.38 16.48 -16.14
CA ILE A 8 32.11 15.78 -16.39
C ILE A 8 31.62 16.05 -17.83
N ASP A 9 30.56 15.37 -18.24
CA ASP A 9 29.91 15.51 -19.56
C ASP A 9 30.90 15.37 -20.75
N GLY A 10 31.74 14.35 -20.68
CA GLY A 10 32.74 14.10 -21.75
C GLY A 10 33.83 15.14 -21.80
N GLY A 11 34.18 15.74 -20.68
CA GLY A 11 35.27 16.75 -20.59
C GLY A 11 34.81 18.18 -20.89
N LYS A 12 33.51 18.44 -20.91
CA LYS A 12 32.97 19.77 -21.25
C LYS A 12 32.85 20.72 -20.05
N ARG A 13 32.65 20.19 -18.86
CA ARG A 13 32.45 20.98 -17.63
C ARG A 13 33.33 20.47 -16.50
N GLY A 14 33.78 21.39 -15.66
CA GLY A 14 34.43 21.05 -14.40
C GLY A 14 33.43 20.64 -13.32
N VAL A 15 33.85 19.88 -12.31
CA VAL A 15 32.98 19.47 -11.19
C VAL A 15 32.38 20.68 -10.46
N ALA A 16 33.08 21.81 -10.40
CA ALA A 16 32.55 23.04 -9.79
C ALA A 16 31.30 23.62 -10.52
N GLU A 17 31.11 23.23 -11.77
CA GLU A 17 29.93 23.61 -12.61
C GLU A 17 28.83 22.58 -12.56
N ALA A 18 29.00 21.48 -11.82
CA ALA A 18 28.02 20.43 -11.67
C ALA A 18 26.84 20.90 -10.79
N SER A 19 25.64 20.36 -11.07
CA SER A 19 24.53 20.48 -10.12
C SER A 19 24.86 19.72 -8.82
N LEU A 20 24.25 20.11 -7.71
CA LEU A 20 24.43 19.43 -6.42
C LEU A 20 24.18 17.92 -6.53
N GLY A 21 23.13 17.50 -7.27
CA GLY A 21 22.86 16.09 -7.51
C GLY A 21 23.97 15.39 -8.28
N SER A 22 24.50 16.00 -9.36
CA SER A 22 25.62 15.42 -10.12
C SER A 22 26.89 15.35 -9.29
N ALA A 23 27.17 16.36 -8.48
CA ALA A 23 28.31 16.38 -7.58
C ALA A 23 28.20 15.29 -6.50
N ASN A 24 27.00 15.07 -5.94
CA ASN A 24 26.73 14.01 -4.96
C ASN A 24 26.96 12.62 -5.56
N VAL A 25 26.41 12.36 -6.75
CA VAL A 25 26.64 11.07 -7.47
C VAL A 25 28.13 10.82 -7.69
N LEU A 26 28.84 11.83 -8.15
CA LEU A 26 30.28 11.74 -8.39
C LEU A 26 31.05 11.47 -7.10
N TYR A 27 30.73 12.17 -6.02
CA TYR A 27 31.34 11.96 -4.70
C TYR A 27 31.12 10.53 -4.21
N LEU A 28 29.88 10.02 -4.29
CA LEU A 28 29.56 8.65 -3.90
C LEU A 28 30.31 7.61 -4.76
N ALA A 29 30.40 7.83 -6.09
CA ALA A 29 31.16 6.96 -6.99
C ALA A 29 32.64 6.94 -6.66
N LEU A 30 33.23 8.10 -6.39
CA LEU A 30 34.65 8.19 -6.00
C LEU A 30 34.91 7.50 -4.66
N LYS A 31 34.02 7.66 -3.68
CA LYS A 31 34.12 6.97 -2.40
C LYS A 31 34.01 5.46 -2.56
N GLN A 32 33.16 4.99 -3.43
CA GLN A 32 33.04 3.57 -3.74
C GLN A 32 34.34 3.02 -4.36
N LEU A 33 34.94 3.73 -5.32
CA LEU A 33 36.21 3.36 -5.94
C LEU A 33 37.37 3.36 -4.94
N GLU A 34 37.43 4.37 -4.07
CA GLU A 34 38.44 4.45 -2.98
C GLU A 34 38.33 3.22 -2.07
N HIS A 35 37.12 2.88 -1.62
CA HIS A 35 36.91 1.72 -0.77
C HIS A 35 37.28 0.40 -1.47
N GLN A 36 36.91 0.26 -2.76
CA GLN A 36 37.26 -0.92 -3.54
C GLN A 36 38.77 -1.08 -3.67
N TYR A 37 39.47 0.01 -4.00
CA TYR A 37 40.92 0.03 -4.12
C TYR A 37 41.62 -0.40 -2.82
N LEU A 38 41.19 0.12 -1.66
CA LEU A 38 41.81 -0.21 -0.36
C LEU A 38 41.58 -1.69 0.05
N VAL A 39 40.47 -2.28 -0.40
CA VAL A 39 40.19 -3.71 -0.21
C VAL A 39 41.06 -4.56 -1.14
N ASP A 40 41.15 -4.19 -2.41
CA ASP A 40 41.90 -4.93 -3.43
C ASP A 40 43.40 -4.92 -3.14
N GLU A 41 43.95 -3.84 -2.58
CA GLU A 41 45.31 -3.72 -2.13
C GLU A 41 45.62 -4.43 -0.79
N GLY A 42 44.55 -5.01 -0.16
CA GLY A 42 44.70 -5.69 1.14
C GLY A 42 44.96 -4.77 2.34
N GLU A 43 44.80 -3.46 2.16
CA GLU A 43 44.96 -2.48 3.23
C GLU A 43 43.79 -2.52 4.23
N ARG A 44 42.63 -3.09 3.84
CA ARG A 44 41.47 -3.25 4.69
C ARG A 44 40.86 -4.64 4.56
N GLN A 45 40.51 -5.22 5.69
CA GLN A 45 39.82 -6.52 5.75
C GLN A 45 38.30 -6.35 5.66
N HIS A 46 37.77 -5.23 6.18
CA HIS A 46 36.35 -4.90 6.13
C HIS A 46 36.16 -3.39 5.96
N THR A 47 35.15 -3.02 5.18
CA THR A 47 34.74 -1.64 4.99
C THR A 47 33.29 -1.45 5.41
N PHE A 48 33.04 -0.47 6.28
CA PHE A 48 31.70 -0.02 6.63
C PHE A 48 31.46 1.36 6.01
N LEU A 49 30.40 1.47 5.19
CA LEU A 49 30.01 2.70 4.54
C LEU A 49 28.61 3.10 5.00
N ALA A 50 28.52 4.22 5.74
CA ALA A 50 27.26 4.83 6.12
C ALA A 50 26.97 6.01 5.18
N ILE A 51 25.80 6.04 4.57
CA ILE A 51 25.36 7.08 3.64
C ILE A 51 24.02 7.61 4.13
N GLU A 52 23.95 8.89 4.40
CA GLU A 52 22.71 9.57 4.77
C GLU A 52 22.10 10.21 3.55
N GLU A 53 20.81 9.93 3.32
CA GLU A 53 19.97 10.53 2.29
C GLU A 53 20.66 10.68 0.92
N PRO A 54 21.19 9.60 0.32
CA PRO A 54 21.93 9.68 -0.95
C PRO A 54 21.07 10.22 -2.11
N GLU A 55 19.77 10.24 -1.95
CA GLU A 55 18.80 10.80 -2.88
C GLU A 55 18.73 12.32 -2.88
N ALA A 56 19.34 13.00 -1.93
CA ALA A 56 19.29 14.46 -1.83
C ALA A 56 19.70 15.13 -3.13
N HIS A 57 18.84 16.01 -3.64
CA HIS A 57 19.02 16.74 -4.91
C HIS A 57 19.05 15.87 -6.19
N LEU A 58 18.65 14.61 -6.11
CA LEU A 58 18.60 13.71 -7.26
C LEU A 58 17.21 13.63 -7.86
N HIS A 59 17.17 13.56 -9.19
CA HIS A 59 15.94 13.25 -9.91
C HIS A 59 15.46 11.82 -9.55
N PRO A 60 14.14 11.56 -9.40
CA PRO A 60 13.60 10.25 -8.97
C PRO A 60 14.15 9.04 -9.73
N HIS A 61 14.37 9.14 -11.04
CA HIS A 61 14.99 8.05 -11.82
C HIS A 61 16.43 7.75 -11.41
N LEU A 62 17.21 8.78 -11.07
CA LEU A 62 18.59 8.62 -10.60
C LEU A 62 18.61 8.02 -9.19
N GLN A 63 17.66 8.37 -8.32
CA GLN A 63 17.55 7.78 -7.00
C GLN A 63 17.46 6.26 -7.08
N ARG A 64 16.55 5.72 -7.91
CA ARG A 64 16.40 4.27 -8.12
C ARG A 64 17.63 3.62 -8.76
N LEU A 65 18.22 4.29 -9.74
CA LEU A 65 19.39 3.76 -10.46
C LEU A 65 20.60 3.62 -9.55
N ILE A 66 20.90 4.65 -8.76
CA ILE A 66 22.01 4.64 -7.82
C ILE A 66 21.82 3.55 -6.78
N TYR A 67 20.60 3.45 -6.23
CA TYR A 67 20.32 2.48 -5.21
C TYR A 67 20.47 1.04 -5.73
N ARG A 68 19.93 0.76 -6.91
CA ARG A 68 20.11 -0.55 -7.56
C ARG A 68 21.58 -0.88 -7.81
N ASN A 69 22.39 0.10 -8.19
CA ASN A 69 23.83 -0.13 -8.40
C ASN A 69 24.55 -0.42 -7.08
N TYR A 70 24.20 0.26 -5.98
CA TYR A 70 24.77 -0.07 -4.67
C TYR A 70 24.37 -1.46 -4.18
N LEU A 71 23.13 -1.90 -4.42
CA LEU A 71 22.66 -3.24 -4.04
C LEU A 71 23.21 -4.32 -4.96
N ARG A 72 23.20 -4.11 -6.29
CA ARG A 72 23.69 -5.09 -7.28
C ARG A 72 25.19 -5.33 -7.19
N THR A 73 25.99 -4.31 -6.85
CA THR A 73 27.43 -4.46 -6.66
C THR A 73 27.76 -5.51 -5.58
N ARG A 74 26.80 -5.83 -4.71
CA ARG A 74 26.91 -6.89 -3.72
C ARG A 74 26.70 -8.28 -4.31
N GLU A 75 25.77 -8.43 -5.27
CA GLU A 75 25.44 -9.73 -5.89
C GLU A 75 26.43 -10.10 -7.00
N GLU A 76 26.97 -9.13 -7.72
CA GLU A 76 27.89 -9.32 -8.85
C GLU A 76 29.37 -9.21 -8.46
N SER A 77 29.68 -8.74 -7.25
CA SER A 77 31.03 -8.61 -6.76
C SER A 77 31.66 -9.98 -6.50
N LYS A 78 32.81 -10.26 -7.11
CA LYS A 78 33.64 -11.44 -6.82
C LYS A 78 34.29 -11.36 -5.43
N ALA A 79 34.18 -10.24 -4.74
CA ALA A 79 34.67 -10.08 -3.36
C ALA A 79 33.78 -10.85 -2.38
N PRO A 80 34.33 -11.49 -1.37
CA PRO A 80 33.54 -12.16 -0.34
C PRO A 80 32.54 -11.16 0.31
N PRO A 81 31.28 -11.55 0.57
CA PRO A 81 30.27 -10.68 1.16
C PRO A 81 30.64 -10.12 2.53
N GLU A 82 31.63 -10.66 3.16
CA GLU A 82 32.14 -10.29 4.49
C GLU A 82 33.01 -9.00 4.50
N VAL A 83 33.42 -8.52 3.32
CA VAL A 83 34.38 -7.43 3.20
C VAL A 83 33.74 -6.04 3.23
N ARG A 84 32.44 -5.94 3.01
CA ARG A 84 31.75 -4.66 2.87
C ARG A 84 30.34 -4.64 3.46
N SER A 85 30.10 -3.70 4.36
CA SER A 85 28.75 -3.38 4.86
C SER A 85 28.35 -1.97 4.45
N ILE A 86 27.11 -1.82 3.96
CA ILE A 86 26.54 -0.53 3.60
C ILE A 86 25.30 -0.29 4.48
N LEU A 87 25.28 0.85 5.16
CA LEU A 87 24.11 1.38 5.86
C LEU A 87 23.63 2.62 5.13
N LEU A 88 22.35 2.66 4.81
CA LEU A 88 21.70 3.73 4.07
C LEU A 88 20.52 4.27 4.87
N THR A 89 20.42 5.59 5.03
CA THR A 89 19.18 6.23 5.49
C THR A 89 18.48 6.90 4.32
N THR A 90 17.16 6.87 4.29
CA THR A 90 16.38 7.49 3.22
C THR A 90 14.99 7.90 3.69
N HIS A 91 14.47 8.97 3.12
CA HIS A 91 13.08 9.40 3.19
C HIS A 91 12.36 9.25 1.83
N SER A 92 13.00 8.62 0.84
CA SER A 92 12.48 8.49 -0.51
C SER A 92 11.72 7.17 -0.72
N PRO A 93 10.43 7.21 -1.09
CA PRO A 93 9.70 6.04 -1.57
C PRO A 93 10.36 5.38 -2.78
N ASN A 94 11.05 6.17 -3.64
CA ASN A 94 11.80 5.64 -4.78
C ASN A 94 12.97 4.74 -4.37
N VAL A 95 13.61 5.07 -3.27
CA VAL A 95 14.72 4.28 -2.72
C VAL A 95 14.15 3.06 -1.99
N ALA A 96 13.14 3.25 -1.15
CA ALA A 96 12.49 2.18 -0.40
C ALA A 96 11.90 1.09 -1.32
N SER A 97 11.30 1.49 -2.46
CA SER A 97 10.67 0.57 -3.43
C SER A 97 11.64 -0.34 -4.19
N VAL A 98 12.93 -0.12 -4.12
CA VAL A 98 13.95 -0.95 -4.80
C VAL A 98 14.86 -1.71 -3.82
N ALA A 99 14.69 -1.48 -2.52
CA ALA A 99 15.43 -2.20 -1.49
C ALA A 99 14.82 -3.60 -1.29
N PRO A 100 15.64 -4.67 -1.16
CA PRO A 100 15.13 -5.95 -0.72
C PRO A 100 14.43 -5.80 0.63
N ILE A 101 13.23 -6.36 0.76
CA ILE A 101 12.39 -6.20 1.97
C ILE A 101 13.15 -6.63 3.22
N SER A 102 13.91 -7.72 3.15
CA SER A 102 14.73 -8.21 4.26
C SER A 102 15.79 -7.24 4.77
N ASN A 103 16.17 -6.25 3.96
CA ASN A 103 17.18 -5.26 4.31
C ASN A 103 16.59 -3.95 4.87
N VAL A 104 15.26 -3.86 4.91
CA VAL A 104 14.57 -2.66 5.38
C VAL A 104 14.47 -2.66 6.90
N VAL A 105 14.82 -1.51 7.49
CA VAL A 105 14.58 -1.19 8.90
C VAL A 105 13.83 0.14 8.93
N VAL A 106 12.62 0.14 9.46
CA VAL A 106 11.82 1.35 9.64
C VAL A 106 12.07 1.92 11.03
N LEU A 107 12.45 3.19 11.09
CA LEU A 107 12.65 3.92 12.34
C LEU A 107 11.41 4.75 12.65
N ARG A 108 10.85 4.57 13.84
CA ARG A 108 9.66 5.29 14.30
C ARG A 108 9.85 5.85 15.69
N ARG A 109 9.23 7.00 15.95
CA ARG A 109 9.14 7.52 17.30
C ARG A 109 8.14 6.69 18.10
N SER A 110 8.53 6.23 19.28
CA SER A 110 7.64 5.52 20.18
C SER A 110 6.52 6.44 20.67
N SER A 111 5.28 5.93 20.68
CA SER A 111 4.14 6.66 21.25
C SER A 111 4.31 6.80 22.75
N GLY A 112 4.27 8.04 23.26
CA GLY A 112 4.35 8.35 24.70
C GLY A 112 5.76 8.35 25.30
N GLU A 113 6.81 7.95 24.56
CA GLU A 113 8.20 7.97 25.01
C GLU A 113 9.10 8.74 24.03
N ASN A 114 10.13 9.37 24.54
CA ASN A 114 11.00 10.22 23.71
C ASN A 114 12.20 9.44 23.14
N HIS A 115 11.92 8.24 22.59
CA HIS A 115 12.92 7.42 21.90
C HIS A 115 12.44 6.91 20.54
N THR A 116 13.38 6.50 19.71
CA THR A 116 13.13 5.91 18.40
C THR A 116 13.23 4.38 18.49
N VAL A 117 12.26 3.69 17.92
CA VAL A 117 12.23 2.23 17.79
C VAL A 117 12.54 1.86 16.34
N GLY A 118 13.44 0.90 16.15
CA GLY A 118 13.73 0.30 14.84
C GLY A 118 12.97 -1.02 14.68
N ARG A 119 12.24 -1.16 13.58
CA ARG A 119 11.56 -2.40 13.19
C ARG A 119 12.24 -2.97 11.94
N SER A 120 12.86 -4.14 12.08
CA SER A 120 13.55 -4.84 10.99
C SER A 120 12.63 -5.87 10.36
N LEU A 121 12.63 -5.90 9.03
CA LEU A 121 11.91 -6.91 8.26
C LEU A 121 12.72 -8.20 8.03
N SER A 122 13.97 -8.26 8.47
CA SER A 122 14.83 -9.45 8.30
C SER A 122 14.34 -10.69 9.05
N GLY A 123 13.56 -10.49 10.11
CA GLY A 123 12.98 -11.57 10.93
C GLY A 123 11.53 -11.94 10.57
N VAL A 124 10.93 -11.27 9.59
CA VAL A 124 9.56 -11.59 9.15
C VAL A 124 9.60 -12.78 8.21
N GLU A 125 8.90 -13.84 8.57
CA GLU A 125 8.78 -15.01 7.73
C GLU A 125 7.77 -14.77 6.60
N PHE A 126 8.27 -14.48 5.42
CA PHE A 126 7.52 -14.52 4.17
C PHE A 126 7.82 -15.86 3.49
N ASP A 127 6.82 -16.50 2.90
CA ASP A 127 7.13 -17.51 1.91
C ASP A 127 7.77 -16.88 0.66
N ASN A 128 8.35 -17.71 -0.22
CA ASN A 128 9.09 -17.19 -1.36
C ASN A 128 8.19 -16.44 -2.36
N GLU A 129 6.92 -16.86 -2.50
CA GLU A 129 5.97 -16.24 -3.42
C GLU A 129 5.51 -14.89 -2.87
N ASP A 130 5.09 -14.83 -1.60
CA ASP A 130 4.70 -13.61 -0.91
C ASP A 130 5.81 -12.55 -0.94
N ARG A 131 7.06 -12.96 -0.72
CA ARG A 131 8.20 -12.04 -0.77
C ARG A 131 8.42 -11.48 -2.17
N LEU A 132 8.39 -12.35 -3.19
CA LEU A 132 8.54 -11.93 -4.58
C LEU A 132 7.38 -11.03 -5.03
N ASP A 133 6.18 -11.31 -4.57
CA ASP A 133 5.01 -10.47 -4.85
C ASP A 133 5.15 -9.10 -4.18
N LEU A 134 5.51 -9.03 -2.92
CA LEU A 134 5.78 -7.74 -2.25
C LEU A 134 6.86 -6.93 -2.96
N GLU A 135 8.00 -7.56 -3.30
CA GLU A 135 9.10 -6.88 -4.00
C GLU A 135 8.74 -6.40 -5.40
N ARG A 136 7.77 -7.05 -6.06
CA ARG A 136 7.24 -6.61 -7.36
C ARG A 136 6.18 -5.53 -7.23
N TYR A 137 5.28 -5.66 -6.23
CA TYR A 137 4.14 -4.78 -6.06
C TYR A 137 4.45 -3.51 -5.27
N ILE A 138 5.50 -3.53 -4.41
CA ILE A 138 5.98 -2.30 -3.75
C ILE A 138 6.72 -1.45 -4.78
N ASP A 139 5.96 -0.71 -5.55
CA ASP A 139 6.44 0.35 -6.45
C ASP A 139 6.56 1.69 -5.67
N VAL A 140 6.86 2.75 -6.39
CA VAL A 140 6.99 4.10 -5.78
C VAL A 140 5.70 4.54 -5.07
N THR A 141 4.55 4.19 -5.63
CA THR A 141 3.25 4.57 -5.08
C THR A 141 2.95 3.83 -3.78
N ARG A 142 3.27 2.54 -3.74
CA ARG A 142 3.10 1.70 -2.53
C ARG A 142 4.27 1.82 -1.57
N GLY A 143 5.41 2.31 -2.01
CA GLY A 143 6.58 2.59 -1.15
C GLY A 143 6.29 3.64 -0.07
N GLU A 144 5.26 4.45 -0.23
CA GLU A 144 4.80 5.41 0.79
C GLU A 144 4.35 4.73 2.07
N LEU A 145 3.88 3.47 2.03
CA LEU A 145 3.45 2.73 3.22
C LEU A 145 4.54 2.65 4.30
N PHE A 146 5.83 2.62 3.93
CA PHE A 146 6.93 2.59 4.91
C PHE A 146 7.03 3.87 5.74
N PHE A 147 6.53 4.98 5.23
CA PHE A 147 6.60 6.32 5.85
C PHE A 147 5.27 6.74 6.47
N SER A 148 4.19 5.98 6.26
CA SER A 148 2.85 6.29 6.75
C SER A 148 2.74 6.06 8.25
N LYS A 149 1.96 6.89 8.95
CA LYS A 149 1.59 6.66 10.34
C LYS A 149 0.50 5.58 10.46
N GLY A 150 -0.34 5.46 9.43
CA GLY A 150 -1.36 4.44 9.31
C GLY A 150 -1.60 4.08 7.85
N VAL A 151 -2.09 2.86 7.58
CA VAL A 151 -2.34 2.37 6.23
C VAL A 151 -3.76 1.80 6.14
N ILE A 152 -4.50 2.15 5.08
CA ILE A 152 -5.74 1.48 4.74
C ILE A 152 -5.47 0.65 3.48
N LEU A 153 -5.56 -0.67 3.61
CA LEU A 153 -5.42 -1.62 2.51
C LEU A 153 -6.76 -1.83 1.84
N VAL A 154 -6.80 -1.71 0.52
CA VAL A 154 -8.01 -1.85 -0.31
C VAL A 154 -7.73 -2.72 -1.53
N GLU A 155 -8.77 -3.29 -2.13
CA GLU A 155 -8.63 -4.17 -3.28
C GLU A 155 -8.20 -3.44 -4.55
N GLY A 156 -8.81 -2.26 -4.81
CA GLY A 156 -8.66 -1.56 -6.07
C GLY A 156 -8.49 -0.05 -5.99
N ASP A 157 -8.47 0.56 -7.16
CA ASP A 157 -8.28 2.01 -7.29
C ASP A 157 -9.57 2.80 -7.01
N ALA A 158 -10.75 2.17 -7.08
CA ALA A 158 -12.00 2.85 -6.77
C ALA A 158 -12.02 3.33 -5.33
N GLU A 159 -11.73 2.43 -4.39
CA GLU A 159 -11.63 2.72 -2.97
C GLU A 159 -10.50 3.72 -2.69
N ARG A 160 -9.34 3.51 -3.32
CA ARG A 160 -8.19 4.41 -3.16
C ARG A 160 -8.53 5.86 -3.46
N PHE A 161 -9.33 6.12 -4.50
CA PHE A 161 -9.71 7.48 -4.88
C PHE A 161 -10.88 8.04 -4.07
N LEU A 162 -11.81 7.19 -3.62
CA LEU A 162 -13.02 7.64 -2.92
C LEU A 162 -12.83 7.77 -1.41
N LEU A 163 -12.06 6.87 -0.78
CA LEU A 163 -11.91 6.85 0.68
C LEU A 163 -11.45 8.19 1.30
N PRO A 164 -10.46 8.92 0.73
CA PRO A 164 -10.07 10.23 1.29
C PRO A 164 -11.22 11.25 1.27
N THR A 165 -12.06 11.19 0.24
CA THR A 165 -13.25 12.05 0.12
C THR A 165 -14.32 11.64 1.11
N LEU A 166 -14.65 10.35 1.20
CA LEU A 166 -15.64 9.83 2.14
C LEU A 166 -15.24 10.11 3.59
N ALA A 167 -13.96 9.92 3.93
CA ALA A 167 -13.44 10.22 5.25
C ALA A 167 -13.64 11.69 5.63
N LYS A 168 -13.33 12.61 4.72
CA LYS A 168 -13.45 14.05 4.94
C LYS A 168 -14.90 14.54 5.03
N LEU A 169 -15.82 13.89 4.32
CA LEU A 169 -17.26 14.18 4.40
C LEU A 169 -17.86 13.64 5.70
N HIS A 170 -17.41 12.45 6.12
CA HIS A 170 -17.85 11.84 7.37
C HIS A 170 -17.34 12.62 8.59
N ASP A 171 -16.06 12.95 8.61
CA ASP A 171 -15.42 13.70 9.69
C ASP A 171 -14.36 14.64 9.12
N PRO A 172 -14.55 15.98 9.15
CA PRO A 172 -13.58 16.94 8.64
C PRO A 172 -12.17 16.84 9.25
N ASP A 173 -12.06 16.26 10.47
CA ASP A 173 -10.76 16.03 11.13
C ASP A 173 -10.03 14.80 10.60
N LEU A 174 -10.70 13.94 9.80
CA LEU A 174 -10.10 12.80 9.11
C LEU A 174 -9.46 13.20 7.76
N ASP A 175 -8.57 14.17 7.81
CA ASP A 175 -7.71 14.50 6.66
C ASP A 175 -6.53 13.51 6.61
N PHE A 176 -6.52 12.63 5.62
CA PHE A 176 -5.52 11.57 5.52
C PHE A 176 -4.10 12.09 5.37
N ASP A 177 -3.90 13.18 4.63
CA ASP A 177 -2.59 13.80 4.47
C ASP A 177 -2.09 14.38 5.80
N ALA A 178 -2.96 15.10 6.53
CA ALA A 178 -2.62 15.67 7.84
C ALA A 178 -2.33 14.60 8.89
N LEU A 179 -3.07 13.48 8.86
CA LEU A 179 -2.89 12.36 9.78
C LEU A 179 -1.76 11.41 9.37
N GLY A 180 -1.25 11.51 8.15
CA GLY A 180 -0.25 10.61 7.59
C GLY A 180 -0.81 9.21 7.32
N ILE A 181 -2.05 9.11 6.87
CA ILE A 181 -2.71 7.87 6.46
C ILE A 181 -2.54 7.69 4.95
N SER A 182 -2.02 6.54 4.53
CA SER A 182 -1.96 6.17 3.11
C SER A 182 -3.01 5.11 2.78
N VAL A 183 -3.74 5.30 1.67
CA VAL A 183 -4.61 4.27 1.11
C VAL A 183 -3.81 3.47 0.08
N CYS A 184 -3.59 2.19 0.35
CA CYS A 184 -2.81 1.30 -0.48
C CYS A 184 -3.72 0.30 -1.21
N SER A 185 -3.92 0.50 -2.51
CA SER A 185 -4.54 -0.49 -3.39
C SER A 185 -3.57 -1.64 -3.63
N ILE A 186 -3.96 -2.87 -3.25
CA ILE A 186 -3.13 -4.06 -3.47
C ILE A 186 -3.25 -4.59 -4.90
N GLY A 187 -4.25 -4.12 -5.67
CA GLY A 187 -4.48 -4.54 -7.05
C GLY A 187 -5.00 -5.97 -7.17
N GLY A 188 -5.84 -6.40 -6.23
CA GLY A 188 -6.43 -7.74 -6.16
C GLY A 188 -6.91 -8.07 -4.75
N THR A 189 -6.88 -9.34 -4.39
CA THR A 189 -7.45 -9.84 -3.14
C THR A 189 -6.43 -10.52 -2.21
N ASN A 190 -5.14 -10.53 -2.58
CA ASN A 190 -4.08 -11.15 -1.76
C ASN A 190 -3.53 -10.16 -0.72
N PHE A 191 -4.25 -10.03 0.40
CA PHE A 191 -3.85 -9.15 1.52
C PHE A 191 -2.75 -9.75 2.41
N ALA A 192 -2.56 -11.07 2.40
CA ALA A 192 -1.69 -11.76 3.35
C ALA A 192 -0.26 -11.18 3.43
N PRO A 193 0.45 -10.91 2.32
CA PRO A 193 1.78 -10.34 2.37
C PRO A 193 1.83 -8.96 3.04
N TYR A 194 0.83 -8.11 2.77
CA TYR A 194 0.74 -6.77 3.34
C TYR A 194 0.39 -6.78 4.82
N VAL A 195 -0.51 -7.68 5.24
CA VAL A 195 -0.89 -7.85 6.63
C VAL A 195 0.30 -8.35 7.46
N ARG A 196 1.11 -9.28 6.93
CA ARG A 196 2.37 -9.71 7.58
C ARG A 196 3.38 -8.56 7.65
N LEU A 197 3.50 -7.76 6.58
CA LEU A 197 4.41 -6.62 6.52
C LEU A 197 4.06 -5.56 7.56
N LEU A 198 2.78 -5.18 7.66
CA LEU A 198 2.30 -4.09 8.51
C LEU A 198 2.01 -4.52 9.94
N GLY A 199 1.71 -5.80 10.14
CA GLY A 199 1.27 -6.35 11.42
C GLY A 199 2.33 -6.34 12.53
N PRO A 200 1.96 -6.85 13.72
CA PRO A 200 2.82 -6.81 14.91
C PRO A 200 4.17 -7.54 14.76
N SER A 201 4.19 -8.57 13.93
CA SER A 201 5.43 -9.32 13.62
C SER A 201 6.31 -8.62 12.58
N GLY A 202 5.79 -7.62 11.87
CA GLY A 202 6.48 -6.83 10.86
C GLY A 202 6.81 -5.43 11.34
N LEU A 203 6.32 -4.43 10.62
CA LEU A 203 6.58 -3.01 10.88
C LEU A 203 5.79 -2.44 12.06
N ASP A 204 4.75 -3.15 12.52
CA ASP A 204 3.85 -2.70 13.59
C ASP A 204 3.26 -1.31 13.30
N ILE A 205 2.78 -1.15 12.06
CA ILE A 205 2.11 0.06 11.58
C ILE A 205 0.61 -0.13 11.77
N PRO A 206 -0.11 0.80 12.40
CA PRO A 206 -1.56 0.77 12.44
C PRO A 206 -2.14 0.64 11.03
N PHE A 207 -3.02 -0.34 10.80
CA PHE A 207 -3.65 -0.51 9.50
C PHE A 207 -5.09 -1.00 9.62
N ALA A 208 -5.87 -0.73 8.57
CA ALA A 208 -7.18 -1.32 8.34
C ALA A 208 -7.19 -2.03 6.99
N VAL A 209 -8.01 -3.06 6.85
CA VAL A 209 -8.28 -3.78 5.60
C VAL A 209 -9.75 -3.59 5.27
N LEU A 210 -10.04 -3.10 4.07
CA LEU A 210 -11.38 -3.06 3.49
C LEU A 210 -11.41 -4.07 2.35
N THR A 211 -12.35 -5.01 2.40
CA THR A 211 -12.47 -6.10 1.41
C THR A 211 -13.93 -6.39 1.10
N ASP A 212 -14.18 -6.83 -0.14
CA ASP A 212 -15.51 -7.10 -0.63
C ASP A 212 -16.03 -8.45 -0.14
N PHE A 213 -17.36 -8.52 0.07
CA PHE A 213 -18.03 -9.76 0.44
C PHE A 213 -17.95 -10.78 -0.70
N ASP A 214 -18.13 -10.35 -1.95
CA ASP A 214 -18.03 -11.20 -3.14
C ASP A 214 -18.91 -12.46 -3.00
N PRO A 215 -20.23 -12.37 -3.19
CA PRO A 215 -21.12 -13.50 -2.98
C PRO A 215 -20.78 -14.64 -3.93
N LYS A 216 -20.79 -15.88 -3.43
CA LYS A 216 -20.72 -17.08 -4.25
C LYS A 216 -21.98 -17.13 -5.13
N GLY A 217 -21.82 -17.41 -6.44
CA GLY A 217 -22.96 -17.51 -7.36
C GLY A 217 -23.97 -18.60 -6.93
N GLU A 218 -25.16 -18.60 -7.54
CA GLU A 218 -26.32 -19.46 -7.21
C GLU A 218 -26.04 -20.98 -7.22
N GLU A 219 -24.88 -21.45 -7.67
CA GLU A 219 -24.52 -22.87 -7.72
C GLU A 219 -24.11 -23.49 -6.36
N VAL A 220 -23.95 -22.66 -5.32
CA VAL A 220 -23.73 -23.19 -3.96
C VAL A 220 -25.09 -23.27 -3.29
N SER A 221 -25.65 -24.50 -3.18
CA SER A 221 -26.89 -24.73 -2.45
C SER A 221 -26.80 -24.20 -1.03
N GLN A 222 -27.84 -23.52 -0.54
CA GLN A 222 -27.89 -22.99 0.83
C GLN A 222 -27.62 -24.05 1.93
N GLU A 223 -27.68 -25.34 1.57
CA GLU A 223 -27.44 -26.48 2.45
C GLU A 223 -25.94 -26.74 2.71
N ASP A 224 -25.03 -26.28 1.81
CA ASP A 224 -23.59 -26.49 1.97
C ASP A 224 -22.88 -25.36 2.75
N ALA A 225 -23.61 -24.36 3.17
CA ALA A 225 -23.07 -23.17 3.81
C ALA A 225 -23.49 -23.03 5.27
N ASP A 226 -23.29 -24.07 6.07
CA ASP A 226 -23.27 -23.92 7.52
C ASP A 226 -21.85 -23.51 7.96
N PRO A 227 -21.62 -22.21 8.24
CA PRO A 227 -20.28 -21.72 8.59
C PRO A 227 -19.79 -22.26 9.91
N ASP A 228 -20.64 -22.85 10.73
CA ASP A 228 -20.29 -23.39 12.05
C ASP A 228 -19.69 -24.79 11.97
N ASP A 229 -19.91 -25.53 10.86
CA ASP A 229 -19.56 -26.97 10.81
C ASP A 229 -18.38 -27.34 9.88
N ASN A 230 -18.07 -26.56 8.83
CA ASN A 230 -17.07 -26.97 7.83
C ASN A 230 -15.94 -25.94 7.55
N GLY A 231 -15.88 -24.82 8.25
CA GLY A 231 -14.84 -23.79 8.06
C GLY A 231 -14.92 -23.09 6.69
N VAL A 232 -16.06 -23.10 6.01
CA VAL A 232 -16.28 -22.49 4.70
C VAL A 232 -17.28 -21.34 4.84
N GLY A 233 -16.87 -20.12 4.52
CA GLY A 233 -17.73 -18.93 4.54
C GLY A 233 -18.77 -18.92 3.42
N LYS A 234 -19.81 -18.11 3.60
CA LYS A 234 -20.91 -17.91 2.64
C LYS A 234 -20.48 -17.16 1.38
N SER A 235 -19.34 -16.47 1.43
CA SER A 235 -18.80 -15.66 0.35
C SER A 235 -17.31 -15.90 0.15
N PHE A 236 -16.75 -15.39 -0.97
CA PHE A 236 -15.31 -15.38 -1.17
C PHE A 236 -14.62 -14.44 -0.16
N GLY A 237 -15.25 -13.30 0.16
CA GLY A 237 -14.75 -12.35 1.13
C GLY A 237 -14.64 -12.90 2.54
N GLU A 238 -15.67 -13.59 3.06
CA GLU A 238 -15.61 -14.25 4.36
C GLU A 238 -14.46 -15.26 4.43
N ASN A 239 -14.27 -16.06 3.39
CA ASN A 239 -13.15 -17.02 3.33
C ASN A 239 -11.80 -16.30 3.28
N ARG A 240 -11.70 -15.20 2.57
CA ARG A 240 -10.51 -14.34 2.51
C ARG A 240 -10.18 -13.78 3.88
N VAL A 241 -11.17 -13.20 4.57
CA VAL A 241 -10.98 -12.66 5.92
C VAL A 241 -10.47 -13.74 6.86
N VAL A 242 -11.15 -14.87 6.95
CA VAL A 242 -10.79 -15.90 7.95
C VAL A 242 -9.51 -16.62 7.55
N ASN A 243 -9.42 -17.16 6.33
CA ASN A 243 -8.38 -18.10 5.94
C ASN A 243 -7.09 -17.44 5.40
N GLN A 244 -7.15 -16.15 5.00
CA GLN A 244 -5.98 -15.46 4.43
C GLN A 244 -5.50 -14.30 5.29
N ILE A 245 -6.40 -13.58 5.98
CA ILE A 245 -6.05 -12.37 6.71
C ILE A 245 -5.88 -12.67 8.20
N MET A 246 -6.92 -13.16 8.85
CA MET A 246 -6.98 -13.32 10.30
C MET A 246 -5.96 -14.32 10.85
N GLN A 247 -5.58 -15.34 10.08
CA GLN A 247 -4.52 -16.29 10.46
C GLN A 247 -3.16 -15.63 10.72
N HIS A 248 -2.91 -14.45 10.15
CA HIS A 248 -1.67 -13.67 10.34
C HIS A 248 -1.78 -12.60 11.43
N LEU A 249 -2.99 -12.29 11.88
CA LEU A 249 -3.27 -11.27 12.90
C LEU A 249 -3.52 -11.87 14.27
N MET A 250 -4.04 -13.08 14.33
CA MET A 250 -4.30 -13.76 15.58
C MET A 250 -3.12 -14.63 15.99
N THR A 251 -2.78 -14.59 17.28
CA THR A 251 -1.80 -15.55 17.82
C THR A 251 -2.35 -16.98 17.77
N PRO A 252 -1.50 -18.02 17.67
CA PRO A 252 -1.96 -19.41 17.69
C PRO A 252 -2.87 -19.72 18.89
N THR A 253 -2.59 -19.16 20.05
CA THR A 253 -3.42 -19.32 21.26
C THR A 253 -4.80 -18.66 21.14
N ALA A 254 -4.88 -17.53 20.46
CA ALA A 254 -6.15 -16.83 20.24
C ALA A 254 -6.97 -17.47 19.11
N TRP A 255 -6.32 -18.17 18.20
CA TRP A 255 -6.93 -18.89 17.07
C TRP A 255 -7.49 -20.25 17.48
N ASN A 256 -6.70 -21.03 18.26
CA ASN A 256 -7.05 -22.40 18.62
C ASN A 256 -8.40 -22.50 19.32
N GLY A 257 -9.27 -23.38 18.81
CA GLY A 257 -10.60 -23.65 19.36
C GLY A 257 -11.68 -22.63 18.96
N LYS A 258 -11.39 -21.65 18.10
CA LYS A 258 -12.41 -20.76 17.56
C LYS A 258 -13.04 -21.36 16.30
N THR A 259 -14.38 -21.18 16.19
CA THR A 259 -15.12 -21.48 14.97
C THR A 259 -14.87 -20.41 13.92
N PHE A 260 -15.15 -20.72 12.63
CA PHE A 260 -15.08 -19.78 11.52
C PHE A 260 -15.82 -18.46 11.83
N LYS A 261 -17.06 -18.57 12.34
CA LYS A 261 -17.90 -17.42 12.69
C LYS A 261 -17.31 -16.57 13.82
N GLN A 262 -16.69 -17.20 14.81
CA GLN A 262 -16.02 -16.48 15.90
C GLN A 262 -14.80 -15.70 15.42
N VAL A 263 -14.05 -16.26 14.47
CA VAL A 263 -12.91 -15.56 13.84
C VAL A 263 -13.40 -14.41 13.00
N LEU A 264 -14.43 -14.62 12.17
CA LEU A 264 -15.04 -13.57 11.34
C LEU A 264 -15.58 -12.42 12.19
N THR A 265 -16.29 -12.73 13.29
CA THR A 265 -16.79 -11.70 14.21
C THR A 265 -15.65 -10.91 14.89
N ALA A 266 -14.50 -11.53 15.11
CA ALA A 266 -13.34 -10.85 15.70
C ALA A 266 -12.60 -9.95 14.71
N ALA A 267 -12.88 -10.03 13.42
CA ALA A 267 -12.12 -9.35 12.36
C ALA A 267 -12.07 -7.83 12.54
N THR A 268 -13.17 -7.18 12.87
CA THR A 268 -13.24 -5.73 13.08
C THR A 268 -12.35 -5.24 14.21
N ALA A 269 -12.22 -6.02 15.29
CA ALA A 269 -11.32 -5.70 16.38
C ALA A 269 -9.84 -5.76 15.98
N HIS A 270 -9.53 -6.47 14.90
CA HIS A 270 -8.20 -6.57 14.29
C HIS A 270 -8.02 -5.64 13.08
N GLY A 271 -8.98 -4.73 12.83
CA GLY A 271 -8.91 -3.77 11.74
C GLY A 271 -9.28 -4.33 10.36
N VAL A 272 -10.05 -5.42 10.30
CA VAL A 272 -10.51 -6.02 9.04
C VAL A 272 -12.02 -5.82 8.91
N PHE A 273 -12.43 -5.16 7.82
CA PHE A 273 -13.80 -4.74 7.57
C PHE A 273 -14.28 -5.32 6.25
N LEU A 274 -15.33 -6.10 6.32
CA LEU A 274 -16.01 -6.73 5.20
C LEU A 274 -17.30 -5.96 4.92
N ASN A 275 -17.56 -5.66 3.66
CA ASN A 275 -18.82 -5.04 3.24
C ASN A 275 -19.95 -6.09 3.07
N ASP A 276 -21.13 -5.64 2.61
CA ASP A 276 -22.29 -6.52 2.42
C ASP A 276 -22.33 -7.14 1.02
N PHE A 277 -21.70 -6.49 0.01
CA PHE A 277 -21.67 -7.00 -1.36
C PHE A 277 -20.37 -6.68 -2.08
N THR A 278 -20.23 -5.48 -2.69
CA THR A 278 -19.00 -4.89 -3.23
C THR A 278 -18.97 -3.42 -2.90
N PHE A 279 -17.79 -2.81 -2.98
CA PHE A 279 -17.61 -1.39 -2.66
C PHE A 279 -18.61 -0.49 -3.42
N GLU A 280 -18.73 -0.68 -4.74
CA GLU A 280 -19.59 0.16 -5.56
C GLU A 280 -21.09 -0.04 -5.27
N VAL A 281 -21.50 -1.28 -5.00
CA VAL A 281 -22.91 -1.61 -4.69
C VAL A 281 -23.31 -1.07 -3.32
N ASP A 282 -22.44 -1.22 -2.32
CA ASP A 282 -22.74 -0.74 -0.97
C ASP A 282 -22.70 0.79 -0.89
N LEU A 283 -21.80 1.41 -1.66
CA LEU A 283 -21.80 2.87 -1.77
C LEU A 283 -23.05 3.39 -2.49
N PHE A 284 -23.48 2.72 -3.57
CA PHE A 284 -24.72 3.06 -4.27
C PHE A 284 -25.93 2.99 -3.34
N LYS A 285 -26.01 1.98 -2.46
CA LYS A 285 -27.08 1.80 -1.49
C LYS A 285 -27.03 2.77 -0.28
N ALA A 286 -26.03 3.62 -0.21
CA ALA A 286 -25.87 4.63 0.84
C ALA A 286 -26.51 5.98 0.44
N ASP A 287 -27.66 5.94 -0.21
CA ASP A 287 -28.43 7.11 -0.68
C ASP A 287 -27.61 7.99 -1.67
N THR A 288 -26.93 7.35 -2.63
CA THR A 288 -26.05 8.03 -3.61
C THR A 288 -26.44 7.80 -5.08
N GLU A 289 -27.64 7.36 -5.32
CA GLU A 289 -28.16 6.97 -6.62
C GLU A 289 -28.06 8.10 -7.66
N ASP A 290 -28.40 9.31 -7.25
CA ASP A 290 -28.39 10.50 -8.10
C ASP A 290 -26.94 10.88 -8.50
N GLU A 291 -25.99 10.76 -7.59
CA GLU A 291 -24.57 11.04 -7.84
C GLU A 291 -23.97 10.01 -8.79
N PHE A 292 -24.36 8.73 -8.65
CA PHE A 292 -23.97 7.67 -9.60
C PHE A 292 -24.53 7.96 -10.99
N ALA A 293 -25.82 8.30 -11.11
CA ALA A 293 -26.46 8.66 -12.39
C ALA A 293 -25.79 9.89 -13.01
N ALA A 294 -25.50 10.92 -12.23
CA ALA A 294 -24.80 12.11 -12.69
C ALA A 294 -23.37 11.79 -13.16
N THR A 295 -22.66 10.91 -12.43
CA THR A 295 -21.30 10.47 -12.77
C THR A 295 -21.29 9.74 -14.10
N ILE A 296 -22.17 8.78 -14.31
CA ILE A 296 -22.27 8.01 -15.56
C ILE A 296 -22.58 8.92 -16.73
N LYS A 297 -23.55 9.85 -16.60
CA LYS A 297 -23.90 10.82 -17.63
C LYS A 297 -22.70 11.71 -18.01
N GLY A 298 -21.86 12.05 -17.06
CA GLY A 298 -20.64 12.81 -17.30
C GLY A 298 -19.50 12.03 -17.96
N LEU A 299 -19.51 10.70 -17.93
CA LEU A 299 -18.43 9.85 -18.39
C LEU A 299 -18.67 9.21 -19.75
N THR A 300 -19.91 9.00 -20.15
CA THR A 300 -20.26 8.31 -21.40
C THR A 300 -21.42 9.01 -22.11
N SER A 301 -21.56 8.80 -23.40
CA SER A 301 -22.71 9.21 -24.20
C SER A 301 -23.70 8.06 -24.49
N ASN A 302 -23.52 6.92 -23.82
CA ASN A 302 -24.36 5.75 -24.01
C ASN A 302 -25.76 5.95 -23.41
N LYS A 303 -26.75 6.23 -24.24
CA LYS A 303 -28.13 6.53 -23.82
C LYS A 303 -28.78 5.39 -23.03
N LYS A 304 -28.53 4.13 -23.42
CA LYS A 304 -29.11 2.99 -22.71
C LYS A 304 -28.55 2.87 -21.28
N MET A 305 -27.29 3.24 -21.08
CA MET A 305 -26.68 3.27 -19.76
C MET A 305 -27.27 4.43 -18.94
N HIS A 306 -27.46 5.60 -19.56
CA HIS A 306 -28.13 6.73 -18.88
C HIS A 306 -29.54 6.34 -18.42
N GLU A 307 -30.34 5.73 -19.30
CA GLU A 307 -31.70 5.27 -18.98
C GLU A 307 -31.70 4.29 -17.79
N ARG A 308 -30.80 3.30 -17.77
CA ARG A 308 -30.67 2.38 -16.63
C ARG A 308 -30.33 3.09 -15.30
N PHE A 309 -29.38 4.03 -15.33
CA PHE A 309 -29.02 4.75 -14.12
C PHE A 309 -30.08 5.77 -13.68
N ASP A 310 -30.90 6.30 -14.59
CA ASP A 310 -32.09 7.09 -14.27
C ASP A 310 -33.18 6.23 -13.62
N GLU A 311 -33.40 5.02 -14.12
CA GLU A 311 -34.31 4.04 -13.53
C GLU A 311 -33.85 3.62 -12.12
N LEU A 312 -32.55 3.36 -11.94
CA LEU A 312 -31.94 3.02 -10.66
C LEU A 312 -32.00 4.17 -9.64
N SER A 313 -31.85 5.41 -10.09
CA SER A 313 -32.03 6.60 -9.25
C SER A 313 -33.49 6.77 -8.81
N ALA A 314 -34.45 6.41 -9.68
CA ALA A 314 -35.87 6.47 -9.34
C ALA A 314 -36.36 5.31 -8.43
N ASP A 315 -35.78 4.12 -8.58
CA ASP A 315 -36.07 2.93 -7.76
C ASP A 315 -34.80 2.10 -7.55
N PRO A 316 -34.05 2.30 -6.48
CA PRO A 316 -32.82 1.54 -6.18
C PRO A 316 -33.04 0.01 -5.99
N ASN A 317 -34.30 -0.41 -5.73
CA ASN A 317 -34.60 -1.82 -5.46
C ASN A 317 -34.53 -2.71 -6.74
N ILE A 318 -34.55 -2.11 -7.93
CA ILE A 318 -34.42 -2.84 -9.19
C ILE A 318 -32.95 -3.13 -9.56
N LEU A 319 -32.00 -2.82 -8.68
CA LEU A 319 -30.57 -3.00 -8.93
C LEU A 319 -30.25 -4.46 -9.29
N ASP A 320 -29.74 -4.67 -10.50
CA ASP A 320 -29.02 -5.89 -10.89
C ASP A 320 -27.50 -5.65 -10.69
N PRO A 321 -26.87 -6.21 -9.64
CA PRO A 321 -25.48 -5.97 -9.35
C PRO A 321 -24.52 -6.36 -10.49
N LYS A 322 -24.82 -7.42 -11.26
CA LYS A 322 -23.97 -7.87 -12.36
C LYS A 322 -23.94 -6.85 -13.51
N GLN A 323 -25.10 -6.34 -13.90
CA GLN A 323 -25.20 -5.33 -14.97
C GLN A 323 -24.62 -3.99 -14.49
N PHE A 324 -24.90 -3.60 -13.25
CA PHE A 324 -24.40 -2.37 -12.63
C PHE A 324 -22.87 -2.32 -12.60
N LEU A 325 -22.22 -3.36 -12.08
CA LEU A 325 -20.77 -3.45 -12.03
C LEU A 325 -20.15 -3.46 -13.43
N LYS A 326 -20.77 -4.18 -14.40
CA LYS A 326 -20.32 -4.17 -15.79
C LYS A 326 -20.39 -2.79 -16.43
N ASP A 327 -21.42 -2.01 -16.11
CA ASP A 327 -21.56 -0.64 -16.61
C ASP A 327 -20.46 0.27 -16.05
N ILE A 328 -20.17 0.19 -14.75
CA ILE A 328 -19.07 0.95 -14.10
C ILE A 328 -17.70 0.53 -14.66
N GLU A 329 -17.47 -0.78 -14.84
CA GLU A 329 -16.24 -1.29 -15.44
C GLU A 329 -16.02 -0.77 -16.87
N SER A 330 -17.10 -0.66 -17.65
CA SER A 330 -17.04 -0.19 -19.03
C SER A 330 -16.56 1.25 -19.18
N VAL A 331 -16.78 2.10 -18.17
CA VAL A 331 -16.28 3.48 -18.11
C VAL A 331 -14.95 3.60 -17.35
N GLY A 332 -14.51 2.51 -16.73
CA GLY A 332 -13.28 2.39 -15.92
C GLY A 332 -13.50 2.77 -14.46
N LYS A 333 -13.39 1.78 -13.55
CA LYS A 333 -13.65 1.95 -12.10
C LYS A 333 -12.92 3.14 -11.47
N GLY A 334 -11.61 3.28 -11.70
CA GLY A 334 -10.82 4.39 -11.15
C GLY A 334 -11.24 5.76 -11.69
N ARG A 335 -11.58 5.86 -13.00
CA ARG A 335 -12.09 7.11 -13.59
C ARG A 335 -13.48 7.45 -13.06
N PHE A 336 -14.33 6.45 -12.89
CA PHE A 336 -15.64 6.61 -12.27
C PHE A 336 -15.51 7.14 -10.85
N ALA A 337 -14.68 6.50 -10.02
CA ALA A 337 -14.42 6.88 -8.63
C ALA A 337 -13.90 8.32 -8.49
N GLN A 338 -12.95 8.74 -9.33
CA GLN A 338 -12.44 10.12 -9.32
C GLN A 338 -13.54 11.15 -9.64
N ARG A 339 -14.42 10.84 -10.60
CA ARG A 339 -15.51 11.74 -10.95
C ARG A 339 -16.56 11.79 -9.85
N LEU A 340 -16.91 10.63 -9.29
CA LEU A 340 -17.85 10.51 -8.18
C LEU A 340 -17.37 11.27 -6.93
N ALA A 341 -16.08 11.14 -6.59
CA ALA A 341 -15.46 11.89 -5.51
C ALA A 341 -15.64 13.42 -5.66
N SER A 342 -15.51 13.93 -6.90
CA SER A 342 -15.71 15.35 -7.19
C SER A 342 -17.17 15.78 -6.98
N ILE A 343 -18.13 14.93 -7.30
CA ILE A 343 -19.57 15.18 -7.09
C ILE A 343 -19.89 15.15 -5.60
N PHE A 344 -19.40 14.17 -4.86
CA PHE A 344 -19.58 14.10 -3.40
C PHE A 344 -19.05 15.34 -2.68
N LEU A 345 -17.85 15.80 -3.04
CA LEU A 345 -17.29 17.03 -2.47
C LEU A 345 -18.15 18.27 -2.76
N ALA A 346 -18.78 18.32 -3.93
CA ALA A 346 -19.68 19.43 -4.29
C ALA A 346 -21.03 19.36 -3.56
N GLY A 347 -21.53 18.16 -3.27
CA GLY A 347 -22.79 17.93 -2.56
C GLY A 347 -22.67 18.12 -1.05
N GLY A 348 -21.51 17.82 -0.47
CA GLY A 348 -21.21 18.06 0.96
C GLY A 348 -21.96 17.16 1.94
N SER A 349 -22.62 16.09 1.48
CA SER A 349 -23.37 15.15 2.33
C SER A 349 -22.51 14.01 2.81
N ASP A 350 -22.74 13.53 4.04
CA ASP A 350 -22.13 12.28 4.54
C ASP A 350 -22.89 11.09 3.92
N VAL A 351 -22.21 10.40 3.05
CA VAL A 351 -22.72 9.22 2.30
C VAL A 351 -21.87 7.99 2.56
N CYS A 352 -21.24 7.92 3.72
CA CYS A 352 -20.26 6.89 4.01
C CYS A 352 -20.94 5.59 4.46
N PRO A 353 -20.73 4.44 3.78
CA PRO A 353 -21.23 3.14 4.21
C PRO A 353 -20.74 2.75 5.62
N PRO A 354 -21.55 2.04 6.42
CA PRO A 354 -21.24 1.74 7.82
C PRO A 354 -19.93 0.99 8.06
N TYR A 355 -19.53 0.08 7.16
CA TYR A 355 -18.27 -0.64 7.28
C TYR A 355 -17.04 0.27 7.07
N ILE A 356 -17.17 1.28 6.19
CA ILE A 356 -16.15 2.31 5.98
C ILE A 356 -16.06 3.21 7.21
N VAL A 357 -17.20 3.67 7.74
CA VAL A 357 -17.24 4.45 9.01
C VAL A 357 -16.50 3.69 10.11
N SER A 358 -16.80 2.40 10.27
CA SER A 358 -16.16 1.56 11.27
C SER A 358 -14.63 1.48 11.07
N ALA A 359 -14.17 1.40 9.82
CA ALA A 359 -12.75 1.37 9.49
C ALA A 359 -12.07 2.72 9.77
N LEU A 360 -12.75 3.83 9.46
CA LEU A 360 -12.26 5.18 9.71
C LEU A 360 -12.13 5.46 11.21
N ASP A 361 -13.15 5.11 11.99
CA ASP A 361 -13.16 5.24 13.45
C ASP A 361 -12.05 4.38 14.09
N TYR A 362 -11.88 3.16 13.61
CA TYR A 362 -10.78 2.29 14.04
C TYR A 362 -9.41 2.94 13.79
N MET A 363 -9.19 3.45 12.59
CA MET A 363 -7.92 4.12 12.25
C MET A 363 -7.71 5.38 13.09
N LYS A 364 -8.73 6.21 13.29
CA LYS A 364 -8.67 7.39 14.15
C LYS A 364 -8.28 7.02 15.58
N ALA A 365 -8.89 5.98 16.14
CA ALA A 365 -8.58 5.49 17.48
C ALA A 365 -7.16 4.92 17.62
N LYS A 366 -6.60 4.32 16.56
CA LYS A 366 -5.23 3.77 16.56
C LYS A 366 -4.15 4.84 16.42
N LEU A 367 -4.48 6.01 15.87
CA LEU A 367 -3.54 7.10 15.64
C LEU A 367 -3.60 8.20 16.72
N ALA A 368 -4.65 8.19 17.55
CA ALA A 368 -4.80 9.09 18.70
C ALA A 368 -3.82 8.70 19.83
#